data_1379fe8c01062e287bb7120fd862b7b0
#
_entry.id   1379fe8c01062e287bb7120fd862b7b0
#
_cell.length_a   1.000
_cell.length_b   1.000
_cell.length_c   1.000
_cell.angle_alpha   90.00
_cell.angle_beta   90.00
_cell.angle_gamma   90.00
#
_symmetry.space_group_name_H-M   'P 1'
#
loop_
_entity.id
_entity.type
_entity.pdbx_description
1 polymer ?
#
loop_
_entity_poly.entity_id
_entity_poly.type
_entity_poly.pdbx_seq_one_letter_code
_entity_poly.pdbx_strand_id
1 'polypeptide(L)'
;MRALDDNGSPQRGGLRLHRSVRLPSSPGSRPLVPIFLIVLVDVFGLTLVIPLLAIYAEHFGATPLEATLLVSSYALCQLVSGPMLGRISDRVGRKPMLLVSQIGTFLGFLLLARANALWMIYVSRIIDGSTAGNLALAQAYISDNTKREDRAKSFALIGIAFGVGFFIGPSVTGALVVYGLAAPVYLAAGLSMTSILCTTFLLPGGPPPETATGGGDAGPGGRRPSPFALATYTTYFSRPILGGLFVQFFCFSFAFSTFTSGFALFAERRFTWGGHPFGPREIGFLFAYSGFLGIVVQGGLIGKLVKRFGEPALVAAGFAGMTIGYATLGASSALSVLLVASTFASFGNAVLRPTLSSLVTQAAGRGEQGVVIGLTQSLMSVAQIIAPPLAGLLIGRGLLASWALVAAVAAGTGAALGKWGSARVAPLAS
;
A
#
# COMPACT_ATOMS: atom_id res chain seq x y z
N MET A 1 -62.02 -32.28 23.67
CA MET A 1 -61.49 -32.33 25.05
C MET A 1 -60.59 -31.06 25.20
N ARG A 2 -61.11 -30.04 25.89
CA ARG A 2 -60.39 -28.78 26.15
C ARG A 2 -59.61 -28.92 27.44
N ALA A 3 -58.31 -28.71 27.41
CA ALA A 3 -57.49 -28.71 28.62
C ALA A 3 -57.71 -27.37 29.37
N LEU A 4 -58.12 -27.51 30.64
CA LEU A 4 -58.19 -26.43 31.63
C LEU A 4 -56.95 -26.52 32.50
N ASP A 5 -56.43 -25.41 32.95
CA ASP A 5 -55.38 -25.38 33.96
C ASP A 5 -55.96 -25.50 35.36
N ASP A 6 -55.16 -25.87 36.33
CA ASP A 6 -55.57 -26.29 37.68
C ASP A 6 -56.34 -25.25 38.54
N ASN A 7 -56.66 -24.06 37.98
CA ASN A 7 -57.36 -22.97 38.69
C ASN A 7 -58.65 -22.45 37.99
N GLY A 8 -59.16 -23.12 36.96
CA GLY A 8 -60.51 -22.90 36.47
C GLY A 8 -60.84 -21.54 35.84
N SER A 9 -59.86 -20.76 35.45
CA SER A 9 -60.08 -19.44 34.84
C SER A 9 -59.68 -19.38 33.34
N PRO A 10 -60.48 -18.70 32.48
CA PRO A 10 -60.22 -18.64 31.03
C PRO A 10 -59.01 -17.72 30.75
N GLN A 11 -57.99 -18.26 30.09
CA GLN A 11 -56.88 -17.46 29.59
C GLN A 11 -57.37 -16.41 28.58
N ARG A 12 -57.24 -15.13 28.95
CA ARG A 12 -57.44 -14.01 28.01
C ARG A 12 -56.25 -13.96 27.05
N GLY A 13 -56.51 -14.32 25.80
CA GLY A 13 -55.56 -14.20 24.71
C GLY A 13 -55.20 -12.73 24.46
N GLY A 14 -54.07 -12.30 25.02
CA GLY A 14 -53.42 -11.02 24.66
C GLY A 14 -52.83 -11.12 23.24
N LEU A 15 -53.42 -10.39 22.28
CA LEU A 15 -52.80 -10.16 20.99
C LEU A 15 -51.42 -9.52 21.18
N ARG A 16 -50.36 -10.32 21.15
CA ARG A 16 -49.04 -9.80 20.93
C ARG A 16 -48.92 -9.35 19.47
N LEU A 17 -48.97 -8.04 19.27
CA LEU A 17 -48.58 -7.43 18.01
C LEU A 17 -47.13 -7.93 17.70
N HIS A 18 -47.04 -8.84 16.75
CA HIS A 18 -45.79 -9.21 16.11
C HIS A 18 -45.21 -7.94 15.46
N ARG A 19 -44.37 -7.28 16.20
CA ARG A 19 -43.45 -6.27 15.64
C ARG A 19 -42.62 -7.03 14.61
N SER A 20 -42.96 -6.87 13.33
CA SER A 20 -42.18 -7.41 12.22
C SER A 20 -40.77 -6.86 12.34
N VAL A 21 -39.86 -7.67 12.90
CA VAL A 21 -38.42 -7.46 12.77
C VAL A 21 -38.16 -7.55 11.28
N ARG A 22 -37.98 -6.41 10.64
CA ARG A 22 -37.43 -6.36 9.30
C ARG A 22 -36.02 -6.99 9.42
N LEU A 23 -35.90 -8.23 8.95
CA LEU A 23 -34.61 -8.86 8.73
C LEU A 23 -33.81 -7.93 7.83
N PRO A 24 -32.59 -7.58 8.18
CA PRO A 24 -31.75 -6.80 7.29
C PRO A 24 -31.63 -7.59 5.98
N SER A 25 -31.99 -6.93 4.89
CA SER A 25 -31.77 -7.44 3.54
C SER A 25 -30.32 -7.96 3.44
N SER A 26 -30.15 -9.20 2.97
CA SER A 26 -28.87 -9.85 2.75
C SER A 26 -27.88 -8.88 2.10
N PRO A 27 -26.65 -8.74 2.60
CA PRO A 27 -25.65 -7.89 1.97
C PRO A 27 -25.24 -8.54 0.65
N GLY A 28 -25.96 -8.21 -0.41
CA GLY A 28 -25.55 -8.52 -1.77
C GLY A 28 -24.36 -7.65 -2.14
N SER A 29 -23.50 -8.13 -3.01
CA SER A 29 -22.25 -7.65 -3.59
C SER A 29 -22.14 -6.15 -3.95
N ARG A 30 -23.04 -5.31 -3.49
CA ARG A 30 -23.17 -3.88 -3.82
C ARG A 30 -22.11 -2.92 -3.24
N PRO A 31 -21.43 -3.17 -2.09
CA PRO A 31 -20.46 -2.22 -1.59
C PRO A 31 -19.05 -2.35 -2.19
N LEU A 32 -18.75 -3.39 -2.98
CA LEU A 32 -17.39 -3.61 -3.52
C LEU A 32 -17.03 -2.65 -4.65
N VAL A 33 -17.98 -2.29 -5.51
CA VAL A 33 -17.72 -1.36 -6.62
C VAL A 33 -17.41 0.05 -6.11
N PRO A 34 -18.18 0.65 -5.19
CA PRO A 34 -17.84 1.94 -4.61
C PRO A 34 -16.45 1.96 -3.94
N ILE A 35 -16.14 0.95 -3.12
CA ILE A 35 -14.86 0.92 -2.42
C ILE A 35 -13.68 0.70 -3.40
N PHE A 36 -13.88 -0.07 -4.47
CA PHE A 36 -12.89 -0.21 -5.53
C PHE A 36 -12.63 1.12 -6.24
N LEU A 37 -13.68 1.87 -6.61
CA LEU A 37 -13.56 3.18 -7.24
C LEU A 37 -12.84 4.17 -6.32
N ILE A 38 -13.17 4.19 -5.03
CA ILE A 38 -12.52 5.02 -4.03
C ILE A 38 -11.02 4.71 -3.98
N VAL A 39 -10.66 3.43 -3.83
CA VAL A 39 -9.25 3.02 -3.77
C VAL A 39 -8.52 3.32 -5.08
N LEU A 40 -9.15 3.06 -6.22
CA LEU A 40 -8.57 3.35 -7.54
C LEU A 40 -8.24 4.83 -7.70
N VAL A 41 -9.18 5.70 -7.34
CA VAL A 41 -9.03 7.16 -7.45
C VAL A 41 -7.95 7.67 -6.47
N ASP A 42 -7.93 7.14 -5.24
CA ASP A 42 -6.91 7.51 -4.24
C ASP A 42 -5.50 7.07 -4.68
N VAL A 43 -5.37 5.84 -5.18
CA VAL A 43 -4.09 5.34 -5.69
C VAL A 43 -3.66 6.10 -6.94
N PHE A 44 -4.59 6.46 -7.81
CA PHE A 44 -4.28 7.26 -8.99
C PHE A 44 -3.76 8.65 -8.59
N GLY A 45 -4.41 9.34 -7.64
CA GLY A 45 -3.93 10.61 -7.08
C GLY A 45 -2.51 10.50 -6.51
N LEU A 46 -2.25 9.44 -5.73
CA LEU A 46 -0.92 9.17 -5.17
C LEU A 46 0.15 8.97 -6.25
N THR A 47 -0.15 8.16 -7.27
CA THR A 47 0.82 7.80 -8.32
C THR A 47 1.11 8.92 -9.30
N LEU A 48 0.21 9.91 -9.43
CA LEU A 48 0.46 11.16 -10.14
C LEU A 48 1.59 11.97 -9.49
N VAL A 49 1.65 11.99 -8.17
CA VAL A 49 2.56 12.88 -7.43
C VAL A 49 3.94 12.23 -7.21
N ILE A 50 4.03 10.91 -7.06
CA ILE A 50 5.28 10.21 -6.74
C ILE A 50 6.45 10.58 -7.66
N PRO A 51 6.35 10.50 -9.01
CA PRO A 51 7.49 10.79 -9.90
C PRO A 51 7.86 12.27 -9.94
N LEU A 52 6.90 13.13 -9.59
CA LEU A 52 7.04 14.58 -9.68
C LEU A 52 7.64 15.19 -8.40
N LEU A 53 7.39 14.57 -7.23
CA LEU A 53 7.61 15.21 -5.92
C LEU A 53 9.07 15.68 -5.73
N ALA A 54 10.04 14.86 -6.13
CA ALA A 54 11.44 15.20 -5.96
C ALA A 54 11.86 16.37 -6.88
N ILE A 55 11.48 16.32 -8.16
CA ILE A 55 11.78 17.38 -9.13
C ILE A 55 11.05 18.68 -8.75
N TYR A 56 9.82 18.56 -8.26
CA TYR A 56 9.04 19.72 -7.80
C TYR A 56 9.68 20.40 -6.59
N ALA A 57 10.27 19.60 -5.68
CA ALA A 57 11.02 20.15 -4.55
C ALA A 57 12.32 20.83 -5.00
N GLU A 58 13.08 20.24 -5.91
CA GLU A 58 14.30 20.85 -6.46
C GLU A 58 14.01 22.16 -7.21
N HIS A 59 12.84 22.30 -7.83
CA HIS A 59 12.40 23.57 -8.43
C HIS A 59 12.31 24.72 -7.38
N PHE A 60 12.08 24.40 -6.12
CA PHE A 60 12.09 25.36 -4.99
C PHE A 60 13.44 25.37 -4.26
N GLY A 61 14.51 24.90 -4.88
CA GLY A 61 15.86 24.93 -4.34
C GLY A 61 16.20 23.84 -3.33
N ALA A 62 15.37 22.78 -3.24
CA ALA A 62 15.68 21.66 -2.37
C ALA A 62 16.93 20.90 -2.83
N THR A 63 17.77 20.53 -1.89
CA THR A 63 18.82 19.53 -2.13
C THR A 63 18.20 18.14 -2.36
N PRO A 64 18.92 17.19 -3.01
CA PRO A 64 18.42 15.82 -3.17
C PRO A 64 18.02 15.15 -1.85
N LEU A 65 18.73 15.45 -0.77
CA LEU A 65 18.37 14.95 0.57
C LEU A 65 17.03 15.53 1.04
N GLU A 66 16.85 16.84 0.94
CA GLU A 66 15.59 17.49 1.32
C GLU A 66 14.42 17.00 0.45
N ALA A 67 14.62 16.84 -0.85
CA ALA A 67 13.61 16.32 -1.76
C ALA A 67 13.16 14.91 -1.37
N THR A 68 14.08 14.03 -1.02
CA THR A 68 13.75 12.65 -0.60
C THR A 68 13.20 12.56 0.83
N LEU A 69 13.56 13.48 1.73
CA LEU A 69 12.99 13.60 3.08
C LEU A 69 11.48 13.90 3.07
N LEU A 70 10.93 14.43 1.99
CA LEU A 70 9.47 14.61 1.83
C LEU A 70 8.73 13.28 1.90
N VAL A 71 9.29 12.21 1.34
CA VAL A 71 8.72 10.86 1.42
C VAL A 71 8.80 10.33 2.84
N SER A 72 9.93 10.55 3.50
CA SER A 72 10.14 10.12 4.90
C SER A 72 9.24 10.86 5.87
N SER A 73 9.01 12.17 5.69
CA SER A 73 8.11 12.95 6.55
C SER A 73 6.66 12.45 6.46
N TYR A 74 6.18 12.14 5.26
CA TYR A 74 4.89 11.51 5.06
C TYR A 74 4.83 10.13 5.75
N ALA A 75 5.83 9.27 5.51
CA ALA A 75 5.85 7.91 6.06
C ALA A 75 5.95 7.89 7.59
N LEU A 76 6.66 8.85 8.19
CA LEU A 76 6.75 9.01 9.64
C LEU A 76 5.39 9.36 10.25
N CYS A 77 4.70 10.32 9.66
CA CYS A 77 3.34 10.67 10.08
C CYS A 77 2.38 9.50 9.89
N GLN A 78 2.45 8.80 8.76
CA GLN A 78 1.60 7.63 8.45
C GLN A 78 1.82 6.48 9.44
N LEU A 79 3.07 6.23 9.87
CA LEU A 79 3.38 5.19 10.84
C LEU A 79 2.63 5.38 12.16
N VAL A 80 2.44 6.63 12.56
CA VAL A 80 1.72 7.01 13.79
C VAL A 80 0.21 7.07 13.53
N SER A 81 -0.21 7.76 12.46
CA SER A 81 -1.62 8.03 12.17
C SER A 81 -2.40 6.78 11.76
N GLY A 82 -1.80 5.87 11.00
CA GLY A 82 -2.47 4.66 10.51
C GLY A 82 -3.13 3.83 11.61
N PRO A 83 -2.39 3.38 12.65
CA PRO A 83 -2.98 2.66 13.78
C PRO A 83 -3.96 3.49 14.61
N MET A 84 -3.76 4.81 14.71
CA MET A 84 -4.69 5.70 15.42
C MET A 84 -6.02 5.79 14.70
N LEU A 85 -5.99 6.08 13.41
CA LEU A 85 -7.19 6.17 12.56
C LEU A 85 -7.93 4.83 12.51
N GLY A 86 -7.21 3.72 12.44
CA GLY A 86 -7.79 2.38 12.54
C GLY A 86 -8.59 2.17 13.81
N ARG A 87 -8.01 2.49 14.98
CA ARG A 87 -8.70 2.37 16.28
C ARG A 87 -9.89 3.31 16.44
N ILE A 88 -9.74 4.56 15.98
CA ILE A 88 -10.85 5.52 16.02
C ILE A 88 -11.98 5.02 15.12
N SER A 89 -11.67 4.46 13.95
CA SER A 89 -12.64 3.93 13.01
C SER A 89 -13.43 2.72 13.56
N ASP A 90 -12.84 1.95 14.47
CA ASP A 90 -13.53 0.87 15.18
C ASP A 90 -14.65 1.40 16.09
N ARG A 91 -14.54 2.65 16.57
CA ARG A 91 -15.50 3.29 17.48
C ARG A 91 -16.49 4.20 16.78
N VAL A 92 -16.02 5.00 15.83
CA VAL A 92 -16.82 6.04 15.15
C VAL A 92 -17.46 5.49 13.86
N GLY A 93 -16.91 4.38 13.35
CA GLY A 93 -17.30 3.77 12.07
C GLY A 93 -16.28 4.00 10.96
N ARG A 94 -16.28 3.11 9.96
CA ARG A 94 -15.29 3.13 8.86
C ARG A 94 -15.47 4.33 7.93
N LYS A 95 -16.73 4.62 7.54
CA LYS A 95 -17.02 5.68 6.57
C LYS A 95 -16.62 7.08 7.05
N PRO A 96 -16.95 7.53 8.28
CA PRO A 96 -16.51 8.85 8.77
C PRO A 96 -14.99 9.00 8.79
N MET A 97 -14.27 7.96 9.23
CA MET A 97 -12.81 8.01 9.30
C MET A 97 -12.16 7.96 7.92
N LEU A 98 -12.77 7.26 6.95
CA LEU A 98 -12.33 7.29 5.56
C LEU A 98 -12.48 8.72 4.98
N LEU A 99 -13.59 9.39 5.25
CA LEU A 99 -13.80 10.80 4.85
C LEU A 99 -12.76 11.75 5.47
N VAL A 100 -12.46 11.60 6.76
CA VAL A 100 -11.41 12.42 7.43
C VAL A 100 -10.06 12.20 6.73
N SER A 101 -9.71 10.96 6.43
CA SER A 101 -8.47 10.62 5.73
C SER A 101 -8.42 11.24 4.33
N GLN A 102 -9.48 11.10 3.55
CA GLN A 102 -9.58 11.66 2.20
C GLN A 102 -9.56 13.20 2.18
N ILE A 103 -10.22 13.85 3.15
CA ILE A 103 -10.18 15.31 3.28
C ILE A 103 -8.75 15.78 3.55
N GLY A 104 -8.01 15.10 4.42
CA GLY A 104 -6.61 15.43 4.68
C GLY A 104 -5.74 15.25 3.43
N THR A 105 -5.90 14.17 2.67
CA THR A 105 -5.21 13.97 1.39
C THR A 105 -5.57 15.07 0.38
N PHE A 106 -6.85 15.44 0.27
CA PHE A 106 -7.29 16.54 -0.60
C PHE A 106 -6.63 17.87 -0.23
N LEU A 107 -6.64 18.23 1.05
CA LEU A 107 -6.00 19.45 1.55
C LEU A 107 -4.48 19.42 1.34
N GLY A 108 -3.85 18.26 1.54
CA GLY A 108 -2.44 18.04 1.24
C GLY A 108 -2.12 18.30 -0.24
N PHE A 109 -2.88 17.72 -1.17
CA PHE A 109 -2.68 17.95 -2.60
C PHE A 109 -2.98 19.40 -3.00
N LEU A 110 -4.02 20.02 -2.44
CA LEU A 110 -4.35 21.42 -2.73
C LEU A 110 -3.24 22.37 -2.27
N LEU A 111 -2.69 22.13 -1.08
CA LEU A 111 -1.55 22.89 -0.58
C LEU A 111 -0.30 22.67 -1.43
N LEU A 112 -0.03 21.41 -1.81
CA LEU A 112 1.09 21.05 -2.70
C LEU A 112 0.96 21.76 -4.06
N ALA A 113 -0.23 21.75 -4.67
CA ALA A 113 -0.47 22.40 -5.96
C ALA A 113 -0.26 23.92 -5.93
N ARG A 114 -0.47 24.55 -4.77
CA ARG A 114 -0.27 25.99 -4.55
C ARG A 114 1.05 26.33 -3.88
N ALA A 115 1.95 25.34 -3.74
CA ALA A 115 3.23 25.59 -3.10
C ALA A 115 4.05 26.63 -3.89
N ASN A 116 4.58 27.61 -3.16
CA ASN A 116 5.50 28.63 -3.66
C ASN A 116 6.83 28.62 -2.90
N ALA A 117 6.98 27.71 -1.94
CA ALA A 117 8.19 27.53 -1.16
C ALA A 117 8.30 26.07 -0.66
N LEU A 118 9.51 25.62 -0.40
CA LEU A 118 9.81 24.24 0.02
C LEU A 118 9.07 23.84 1.31
N TRP A 119 8.95 24.73 2.28
CA TRP A 119 8.24 24.44 3.54
C TRP A 119 6.76 24.08 3.32
N MET A 120 6.09 24.65 2.30
CA MET A 120 4.70 24.33 2.00
C MET A 120 4.59 22.88 1.48
N ILE A 121 5.58 22.42 0.73
CA ILE A 121 5.64 21.01 0.27
C ILE A 121 5.74 20.10 1.49
N TYR A 122 6.63 20.40 2.46
CA TYR A 122 6.73 19.63 3.71
C TYR A 122 5.42 19.59 4.49
N VAL A 123 4.80 20.77 4.70
CA VAL A 123 3.51 20.85 5.39
C VAL A 123 2.43 20.03 4.67
N SER A 124 2.40 20.06 3.34
CA SER A 124 1.45 19.24 2.56
C SER A 124 1.66 17.74 2.83
N ARG A 125 2.92 17.27 2.92
CA ARG A 125 3.24 15.87 3.21
C ARG A 125 2.91 15.47 4.64
N ILE A 126 3.12 16.37 5.59
CA ILE A 126 2.76 16.17 7.00
C ILE A 126 1.24 16.07 7.18
N ILE A 127 0.46 16.96 6.55
CA ILE A 127 -1.01 16.90 6.57
C ILE A 127 -1.51 15.58 5.98
N ASP A 128 -1.04 15.24 4.77
CA ASP A 128 -1.42 14.01 4.08
C ASP A 128 -1.01 12.76 4.89
N GLY A 129 0.23 12.71 5.38
CA GLY A 129 0.73 11.62 6.22
C GLY A 129 0.00 11.48 7.55
N SER A 130 -0.37 12.60 8.21
CA SER A 130 -1.09 12.59 9.48
C SER A 130 -2.54 12.10 9.36
N THR A 131 -3.06 12.09 8.14
CA THR A 131 -4.39 11.57 7.81
C THR A 131 -4.34 10.31 6.94
N ALA A 132 -3.15 9.75 6.71
CA ALA A 132 -2.94 8.61 5.81
C ALA A 132 -3.51 7.29 6.36
N GLY A 133 -4.81 7.13 6.22
CA GLY A 133 -5.55 5.93 6.62
C GLY A 133 -6.34 5.26 5.49
N ASN A 134 -6.45 5.90 4.32
CA ASN A 134 -7.35 5.49 3.23
C ASN A 134 -7.25 4.00 2.91
N LEU A 135 -6.05 3.48 2.66
CA LEU A 135 -5.86 2.08 2.30
C LEU A 135 -6.22 1.12 3.45
N ALA A 136 -5.77 1.41 4.66
CA ALA A 136 -6.04 0.58 5.83
C ALA A 136 -7.53 0.57 6.18
N LEU A 137 -8.19 1.73 6.11
CA LEU A 137 -9.62 1.89 6.35
C LEU A 137 -10.46 1.21 5.26
N ALA A 138 -10.04 1.30 3.99
CA ALA A 138 -10.67 0.59 2.89
C ALA A 138 -10.56 -0.93 3.05
N GLN A 139 -9.38 -1.43 3.44
CA GLN A 139 -9.18 -2.85 3.75
C GLN A 139 -10.03 -3.32 4.92
N ALA A 140 -10.12 -2.52 5.99
CA ALA A 140 -10.98 -2.80 7.12
C ALA A 140 -12.47 -2.81 6.70
N TYR A 141 -12.92 -1.83 5.91
CA TYR A 141 -14.28 -1.78 5.38
C TYR A 141 -14.61 -3.01 4.53
N ILE A 142 -13.71 -3.44 3.64
CA ILE A 142 -13.86 -4.67 2.86
C ILE A 142 -13.98 -5.87 3.80
N SER A 143 -13.10 -5.97 4.79
CA SER A 143 -13.11 -7.09 5.75
C SER A 143 -14.42 -7.18 6.53
N ASP A 144 -14.98 -6.03 6.94
CA ASP A 144 -16.22 -5.96 7.72
C ASP A 144 -17.46 -6.27 6.87
N ASN A 145 -17.44 -5.96 5.56
CA ASN A 145 -18.59 -6.05 4.66
C ASN A 145 -18.53 -7.22 3.67
N THR A 146 -17.52 -8.08 3.75
CA THR A 146 -17.32 -9.20 2.81
C THR A 146 -17.30 -10.53 3.56
N LYS A 147 -17.98 -11.56 3.02
CA LYS A 147 -17.91 -12.92 3.54
C LYS A 147 -16.48 -13.45 3.46
N ARG A 148 -16.09 -14.34 4.38
CA ARG A 148 -14.74 -14.91 4.46
C ARG A 148 -14.25 -15.51 3.12
N GLU A 149 -15.14 -16.17 2.41
CA GLU A 149 -14.85 -16.83 1.13
C GLU A 149 -14.52 -15.83 0.01
N ASP A 150 -15.14 -14.64 0.03
CA ASP A 150 -14.98 -13.60 -0.99
C ASP A 150 -13.90 -12.55 -0.65
N ARG A 151 -13.33 -12.57 0.59
CA ARG A 151 -12.35 -11.57 1.04
C ARG A 151 -11.11 -11.52 0.15
N ALA A 152 -10.54 -12.68 -0.19
CA ALA A 152 -9.36 -12.74 -1.05
C ALA A 152 -9.62 -12.08 -2.42
N LYS A 153 -10.79 -12.32 -3.00
CA LYS A 153 -11.24 -11.71 -4.25
C LYS A 153 -11.42 -10.20 -4.14
N SER A 154 -11.96 -9.74 -3.00
CA SER A 154 -12.16 -8.31 -2.73
C SER A 154 -10.83 -7.58 -2.49
N PHE A 155 -9.87 -8.20 -1.80
CA PHE A 155 -8.52 -7.64 -1.65
C PHE A 155 -7.74 -7.62 -2.97
N ALA A 156 -7.99 -8.56 -3.90
CA ALA A 156 -7.39 -8.53 -5.22
C ALA A 156 -7.76 -7.26 -6.02
N LEU A 157 -8.95 -6.68 -5.78
CA LEU A 157 -9.36 -5.41 -6.39
C LEU A 157 -8.41 -4.26 -5.99
N ILE A 158 -7.93 -4.24 -4.76
CA ILE A 158 -6.93 -3.25 -4.32
C ILE A 158 -5.63 -3.40 -5.13
N GLY A 159 -5.19 -4.64 -5.35
CA GLY A 159 -4.02 -4.92 -6.20
C GLY A 159 -4.20 -4.41 -7.63
N ILE A 160 -5.39 -4.61 -8.21
CA ILE A 160 -5.74 -4.09 -9.55
C ILE A 160 -5.70 -2.56 -9.55
N ALA A 161 -6.27 -1.90 -8.53
CA ALA A 161 -6.25 -0.44 -8.41
C ALA A 161 -4.81 0.10 -8.37
N PHE A 162 -3.90 -0.54 -7.63
CA PHE A 162 -2.49 -0.19 -7.62
C PHE A 162 -1.82 -0.40 -8.98
N GLY A 163 -2.08 -1.54 -9.64
CA GLY A 163 -1.54 -1.82 -10.98
C GLY A 163 -1.96 -0.75 -12.00
N VAL A 164 -3.26 -0.44 -12.05
CA VAL A 164 -3.82 0.57 -12.95
C VAL A 164 -3.28 1.96 -12.59
N GLY A 165 -3.23 2.31 -11.31
CA GLY A 165 -2.73 3.61 -10.84
C GLY A 165 -1.26 3.82 -11.20
N PHE A 166 -0.39 2.85 -10.96
CA PHE A 166 1.03 2.94 -11.32
C PHE A 166 1.31 2.94 -12.83
N PHE A 167 0.39 2.41 -13.63
CA PHE A 167 0.48 2.50 -15.10
C PHE A 167 0.00 3.87 -15.61
N ILE A 168 -1.20 4.28 -15.21
CA ILE A 168 -1.84 5.48 -15.76
C ILE A 168 -1.29 6.75 -15.09
N GLY A 169 -1.09 6.74 -13.77
CA GLY A 169 -0.70 7.92 -13.00
C GLY A 169 0.54 8.61 -13.56
N PRO A 170 1.71 7.94 -13.62
CA PRO A 170 2.91 8.54 -14.16
C PRO A 170 2.82 8.96 -15.63
N SER A 171 2.06 8.20 -16.46
CA SER A 171 1.81 8.57 -17.85
C SER A 171 1.08 9.91 -17.95
N VAL A 172 0.05 10.08 -17.14
CA VAL A 172 -0.74 11.32 -17.07
C VAL A 172 0.09 12.46 -16.51
N THR A 173 0.95 12.18 -15.50
CA THR A 173 1.90 13.17 -14.99
C THR A 173 2.82 13.68 -16.08
N GLY A 174 3.46 12.78 -16.86
CA GLY A 174 4.32 13.15 -17.97
C GLY A 174 3.60 13.96 -19.06
N ALA A 175 2.32 13.65 -19.30
CA ALA A 175 1.51 14.39 -20.28
C ALA A 175 1.08 15.78 -19.76
N LEU A 176 0.77 15.91 -18.46
CA LEU A 176 0.25 17.15 -17.88
C LEU A 176 1.33 18.16 -17.51
N VAL A 177 2.54 17.71 -17.30
CA VAL A 177 3.67 18.58 -16.87
C VAL A 177 3.98 19.68 -17.89
N VAL A 178 3.57 19.52 -19.15
CA VAL A 178 3.70 20.54 -20.19
C VAL A 178 2.86 21.81 -19.89
N TYR A 179 1.82 21.67 -19.05
CA TYR A 179 0.99 22.77 -18.57
C TYR A 179 1.50 23.36 -17.25
N GLY A 180 2.63 22.88 -16.74
CA GLY A 180 3.28 23.27 -15.50
C GLY A 180 3.36 22.14 -14.48
N LEU A 181 4.34 22.24 -13.59
CA LEU A 181 4.59 21.21 -12.56
C LEU A 181 3.43 21.01 -11.59
N ALA A 182 2.61 22.05 -11.38
CA ALA A 182 1.43 21.97 -10.50
C ALA A 182 0.22 21.26 -11.15
N ALA A 183 0.17 21.17 -12.51
CA ALA A 183 -1.00 20.63 -13.22
C ALA A 183 -1.35 19.18 -12.80
N PRO A 184 -0.41 18.22 -12.72
CA PRO A 184 -0.71 16.87 -12.23
C PRO A 184 -1.20 16.86 -10.77
N VAL A 185 -0.71 17.78 -9.94
CA VAL A 185 -1.10 17.87 -8.53
C VAL A 185 -2.53 18.42 -8.38
N TYR A 186 -2.93 19.38 -9.21
CA TYR A 186 -4.35 19.82 -9.27
C TYR A 186 -5.28 18.70 -9.71
N LEU A 187 -4.85 17.88 -10.68
CA LEU A 187 -5.63 16.69 -11.05
C LEU A 187 -5.74 15.71 -9.87
N ALA A 188 -4.64 15.47 -9.13
CA ALA A 188 -4.65 14.62 -7.94
C ALA A 188 -5.61 15.16 -6.87
N ALA A 189 -5.64 16.48 -6.65
CA ALA A 189 -6.62 17.12 -5.77
C ALA A 189 -8.06 16.91 -6.26
N GLY A 190 -8.33 17.09 -7.56
CA GLY A 190 -9.64 16.84 -8.16
C GLY A 190 -10.10 15.39 -8.01
N LEU A 191 -9.18 14.43 -8.19
CA LEU A 191 -9.44 13.01 -7.96
C LEU A 191 -9.74 12.74 -6.47
N SER A 192 -8.98 13.34 -5.55
CA SER A 192 -9.25 13.19 -4.12
C SER A 192 -10.63 13.76 -3.74
N MET A 193 -11.05 14.87 -4.33
CA MET A 193 -12.41 15.40 -4.19
C MET A 193 -13.45 14.41 -4.73
N THR A 194 -13.18 13.79 -5.88
CA THR A 194 -14.06 12.76 -6.45
C THR A 194 -14.17 11.55 -5.52
N SER A 195 -13.06 11.12 -4.90
CA SER A 195 -13.06 10.06 -3.89
C SER A 195 -13.93 10.41 -2.68
N ILE A 196 -13.85 11.66 -2.16
CA ILE A 196 -14.71 12.17 -1.08
C ILE A 196 -16.19 12.09 -1.48
N LEU A 197 -16.54 12.55 -2.67
CA LEU A 197 -17.92 12.50 -3.17
C LEU A 197 -18.41 11.06 -3.32
N CYS A 198 -17.59 10.16 -3.89
CA CYS A 198 -17.91 8.74 -3.98
C CYS A 198 -18.12 8.12 -2.60
N THR A 199 -17.26 8.42 -1.63
CA THR A 199 -17.42 7.92 -0.25
C THR A 199 -18.70 8.47 0.39
N THR A 200 -19.00 9.75 0.20
CA THR A 200 -20.16 10.39 0.79
C THR A 200 -21.46 9.81 0.25
N PHE A 201 -21.58 9.66 -1.08
CA PHE A 201 -22.84 9.32 -1.74
C PHE A 201 -23.00 7.83 -2.07
N LEU A 202 -21.89 7.13 -2.38
CA LEU A 202 -21.97 5.73 -2.85
C LEU A 202 -21.66 4.71 -1.74
N LEU A 203 -20.87 5.09 -0.70
CA LEU A 203 -20.49 4.16 0.34
C LEU A 203 -21.59 4.13 1.42
N PRO A 204 -22.23 2.96 1.69
CA PRO A 204 -23.19 2.83 2.78
C PRO A 204 -22.53 3.13 4.13
N GLY A 205 -23.17 3.99 4.92
CA GLY A 205 -22.82 4.14 6.34
C GLY A 205 -23.39 2.94 7.10
N GLY A 206 -22.58 2.32 7.94
CA GLY A 206 -23.03 1.28 8.89
C GLY A 206 -22.73 1.71 10.32
N PRO A 207 -23.43 1.13 11.31
CA PRO A 207 -23.01 1.26 12.71
C PRO A 207 -21.58 0.74 12.86
N PRO A 208 -20.87 1.20 13.92
CA PRO A 208 -19.57 0.61 14.26
C PRO A 208 -19.69 -0.91 14.34
N PRO A 209 -18.69 -1.68 13.93
CA PRO A 209 -18.74 -3.13 13.99
C PRO A 209 -19.09 -3.58 15.42
N GLU A 210 -20.14 -4.39 15.58
CA GLU A 210 -20.58 -4.92 16.90
C GLU A 210 -19.49 -5.71 17.61
N THR A 211 -18.42 -6.08 16.92
CA THR A 211 -17.25 -6.78 17.44
C THR A 211 -16.37 -5.94 18.37
N ALA A 212 -16.65 -4.63 18.55
CA ALA A 212 -15.97 -3.82 19.57
C ALA A 212 -16.37 -4.20 21.02
N THR A 213 -17.51 -4.88 21.21
CA THR A 213 -18.04 -5.26 22.52
C THR A 213 -18.26 -6.76 22.73
N GLY A 214 -18.13 -7.59 21.69
CA GLY A 214 -18.42 -9.03 21.75
C GLY A 214 -17.39 -9.89 21.03
N GLY A 215 -16.52 -10.56 21.77
CA GLY A 215 -16.01 -11.90 21.57
C GLY A 215 -15.75 -12.41 20.16
N GLY A 216 -14.73 -11.94 19.48
CA GLY A 216 -14.05 -12.74 18.46
C GLY A 216 -12.70 -13.15 19.02
N ASP A 217 -12.56 -14.42 19.42
CA ASP A 217 -11.36 -15.15 19.84
C ASP A 217 -10.12 -14.29 20.23
N ALA A 218 -10.27 -13.48 21.26
CA ALA A 218 -9.15 -13.12 22.09
C ALA A 218 -8.86 -14.40 22.91
N GLY A 219 -7.77 -15.11 22.60
CA GLY A 219 -7.25 -16.15 23.46
C GLY A 219 -7.20 -15.68 24.91
N PRO A 220 -7.01 -16.55 25.91
CA PRO A 220 -7.15 -16.25 27.31
C PRO A 220 -6.19 -15.14 27.76
N GLY A 221 -6.61 -13.88 27.59
CA GLY A 221 -5.83 -12.68 27.86
C GLY A 221 -6.45 -11.37 27.34
N GLY A 222 -7.51 -11.39 26.52
CA GLY A 222 -8.48 -10.31 26.30
C GLY A 222 -7.99 -8.96 25.75
N ARG A 223 -6.69 -8.70 25.55
CA ARG A 223 -6.18 -7.43 24.99
C ARG A 223 -5.65 -7.66 23.58
N ARG A 224 -6.26 -7.02 22.58
CA ARG A 224 -5.65 -6.94 21.24
C ARG A 224 -4.25 -6.33 21.39
N PRO A 225 -3.19 -7.00 20.91
CA PRO A 225 -1.83 -6.47 21.03
C PRO A 225 -1.76 -5.09 20.38
N SER A 226 -1.17 -4.14 21.11
CA SER A 226 -0.96 -2.80 20.57
C SER A 226 0.00 -2.91 19.36
N PRO A 227 -0.29 -2.29 18.20
CA PRO A 227 0.63 -2.27 17.08
C PRO A 227 1.95 -1.54 17.39
N PHE A 228 2.03 -0.83 18.51
CA PHE A 228 3.25 -0.22 19.03
C PHE A 228 3.91 -1.06 20.16
N ALA A 229 3.35 -2.19 20.53
CA ALA A 229 3.95 -3.03 21.57
C ALA A 229 5.17 -3.78 20.99
N LEU A 230 6.35 -3.39 21.44
CA LEU A 230 7.62 -4.04 21.05
C LEU A 230 7.56 -5.56 21.26
N ALA A 231 6.86 -6.00 22.30
CA ALA A 231 6.60 -7.40 22.58
C ALA A 231 5.85 -8.15 21.46
N THR A 232 4.98 -7.46 20.71
CA THR A 232 4.30 -8.06 19.55
C THR A 232 5.32 -8.34 18.46
N TYR A 233 6.20 -7.39 18.16
CA TYR A 233 7.25 -7.57 17.14
C TYR A 233 8.19 -8.72 17.53
N THR A 234 8.72 -8.73 18.74
CA THR A 234 9.62 -9.79 19.21
C THR A 234 8.99 -11.17 19.11
N THR A 235 7.72 -11.33 19.51
CA THR A 235 6.99 -12.61 19.46
C THR A 235 6.87 -13.14 18.03
N TYR A 236 6.52 -12.29 17.04
CA TYR A 236 6.32 -12.71 15.67
C TYR A 236 7.65 -12.88 14.91
N PHE A 237 8.65 -12.04 15.18
CA PHE A 237 9.99 -12.17 14.59
C PHE A 237 10.75 -13.39 15.12
N SER A 238 10.46 -13.85 16.33
CA SER A 238 11.06 -15.07 16.88
C SER A 238 10.55 -16.36 16.25
N ARG A 239 9.45 -16.31 15.49
CA ARG A 239 8.96 -17.47 14.73
C ARG A 239 9.82 -17.66 13.48
N PRO A 240 10.52 -18.80 13.29
CA PRO A 240 11.54 -18.94 12.26
C PRO A 240 11.06 -18.63 10.83
N ILE A 241 9.86 -19.08 10.47
CA ILE A 241 9.28 -18.87 9.12
C ILE A 241 8.81 -17.41 8.97
N LEU A 242 8.00 -16.91 9.91
CA LEU A 242 7.46 -15.55 9.85
C LEU A 242 8.56 -14.51 9.97
N GLY A 243 9.52 -14.67 10.85
CA GLY A 243 10.65 -13.77 11.01
C GLY A 243 11.46 -13.64 9.71
N GLY A 244 11.74 -14.79 9.06
CA GLY A 244 12.41 -14.79 7.76
C GLY A 244 11.62 -14.05 6.66
N LEU A 245 10.30 -14.28 6.60
CA LEU A 245 9.43 -13.60 5.64
C LEU A 245 9.31 -12.08 5.92
N PHE A 246 9.30 -11.66 7.18
CA PHE A 246 9.31 -10.25 7.54
C PHE A 246 10.60 -9.55 7.14
N VAL A 247 11.75 -10.19 7.35
CA VAL A 247 13.03 -9.64 6.91
C VAL A 247 13.08 -9.54 5.37
N GLN A 248 12.60 -10.57 4.65
CA GLN A 248 12.47 -10.48 3.20
C GLN A 248 11.53 -9.36 2.77
N PHE A 249 10.38 -9.20 3.43
CA PHE A 249 9.44 -8.12 3.14
C PHE A 249 10.06 -6.73 3.39
N PHE A 250 10.86 -6.59 4.45
CA PHE A 250 11.61 -5.37 4.73
C PHE A 250 12.67 -5.10 3.65
N CYS A 251 13.47 -6.11 3.27
CA CYS A 251 14.46 -5.98 2.20
C CYS A 251 13.83 -5.54 0.86
N PHE A 252 12.69 -6.16 0.52
CA PHE A 252 11.90 -5.76 -0.65
C PHE A 252 11.44 -4.30 -0.54
N SER A 253 10.83 -3.93 0.58
CA SER A 253 10.28 -2.57 0.79
C SER A 253 11.37 -1.51 0.81
N PHE A 254 12.54 -1.83 1.40
CA PHE A 254 13.68 -0.93 1.45
C PHE A 254 14.28 -0.72 0.05
N ALA A 255 14.51 -1.79 -0.70
CA ALA A 255 15.01 -1.71 -2.07
C ALA A 255 14.06 -0.92 -2.98
N PHE A 256 12.76 -1.21 -2.89
CA PHE A 256 11.72 -0.51 -3.65
C PHE A 256 11.61 0.97 -3.26
N SER A 257 11.67 1.29 -1.97
CA SER A 257 11.61 2.68 -1.48
C SER A 257 12.87 3.47 -1.88
N THR A 258 14.06 2.86 -1.81
CA THR A 258 15.31 3.45 -2.31
C THR A 258 15.18 3.80 -3.78
N PHE A 259 14.68 2.87 -4.58
CA PHE A 259 14.47 3.10 -6.01
C PHE A 259 13.46 4.21 -6.26
N THR A 260 12.24 4.10 -5.73
CA THR A 260 11.15 5.04 -6.07
C THR A 260 11.42 6.47 -5.63
N SER A 261 12.11 6.67 -4.49
CA SER A 261 12.44 7.99 -3.97
C SER A 261 13.61 8.66 -4.71
N GLY A 262 14.56 7.89 -5.24
CA GLY A 262 15.76 8.42 -5.88
C GLY A 262 15.74 8.37 -7.40
N PHE A 263 14.86 7.56 -8.01
CA PHE A 263 14.94 7.29 -9.46
C PHE A 263 14.77 8.54 -10.32
N ALA A 264 13.88 9.45 -9.97
CA ALA A 264 13.67 10.69 -10.71
C ALA A 264 14.95 11.55 -10.71
N LEU A 265 15.57 11.74 -9.55
CA LEU A 265 16.81 12.49 -9.37
C LEU A 265 18.00 11.81 -10.05
N PHE A 266 18.06 10.48 -10.03
CA PHE A 266 19.05 9.70 -10.73
C PHE A 266 18.93 9.86 -12.24
N ALA A 267 17.71 9.70 -12.78
CA ALA A 267 17.45 9.74 -14.20
C ALA A 267 17.77 11.13 -14.81
N GLU A 268 17.36 12.20 -14.13
CA GLU A 268 17.65 13.57 -14.49
C GLU A 268 19.18 13.84 -14.61
N ARG A 269 19.97 13.30 -13.68
CA ARG A 269 21.43 13.52 -13.63
C ARG A 269 22.23 12.61 -14.55
N ARG A 270 21.64 11.51 -15.00
CA ARG A 270 22.38 10.45 -15.72
C ARG A 270 22.05 10.40 -17.20
N PHE A 271 20.81 10.76 -17.59
CA PHE A 271 20.34 10.60 -18.95
C PHE A 271 19.96 11.92 -19.57
N THR A 272 20.16 12.01 -20.89
CA THR A 272 19.75 13.14 -21.72
C THR A 272 18.87 12.65 -22.87
N TRP A 273 17.88 13.45 -23.26
CA TRP A 273 17.02 13.20 -24.38
C TRP A 273 16.80 14.49 -25.18
N GLY A 274 17.03 14.46 -26.50
CA GLY A 274 16.87 15.64 -27.32
C GLY A 274 17.82 16.81 -26.94
N GLY A 275 18.96 16.52 -26.32
CA GLY A 275 19.93 17.54 -25.89
C GLY A 275 19.67 18.17 -24.51
N HIS A 276 18.62 17.75 -23.79
CA HIS A 276 18.33 18.20 -22.42
C HIS A 276 18.33 17.03 -21.41
N PRO A 277 18.59 17.26 -20.13
CA PRO A 277 18.44 16.25 -19.07
C PRO A 277 17.01 15.68 -19.06
N PHE A 278 16.88 14.42 -18.58
CA PHE A 278 15.54 13.83 -18.38
C PHE A 278 14.71 14.70 -17.45
N GLY A 279 13.51 15.05 -17.93
CA GLY A 279 12.54 15.79 -17.15
C GLY A 279 11.41 14.90 -16.63
N PRO A 280 10.42 15.50 -15.97
CA PRO A 280 9.24 14.78 -15.46
C PRO A 280 8.49 13.99 -16.53
N ARG A 281 8.56 14.42 -17.80
CA ARG A 281 7.91 13.76 -18.94
C ARG A 281 8.53 12.40 -19.24
N GLU A 282 9.86 12.35 -19.42
CA GLU A 282 10.61 11.13 -19.73
C GLU A 282 10.55 10.15 -18.54
N ILE A 283 10.68 10.68 -17.34
CA ILE A 283 10.55 9.91 -16.09
C ILE A 283 9.14 9.34 -15.95
N GLY A 284 8.11 10.12 -16.26
CA GLY A 284 6.73 9.67 -16.28
C GLY A 284 6.53 8.48 -17.24
N PHE A 285 7.10 8.52 -18.43
CA PHE A 285 7.03 7.40 -19.39
C PHE A 285 7.76 6.16 -18.93
N LEU A 286 8.88 6.28 -18.21
CA LEU A 286 9.59 5.13 -17.64
C LEU A 286 8.80 4.46 -16.51
N PHE A 287 8.17 5.25 -15.64
CA PHE A 287 7.25 4.70 -14.64
C PHE A 287 6.01 4.07 -15.27
N ALA A 288 5.49 4.66 -16.35
CA ALA A 288 4.39 4.09 -17.12
C ALA A 288 4.76 2.74 -17.74
N TYR A 289 5.95 2.64 -18.34
CA TYR A 289 6.49 1.38 -18.87
C TYR A 289 6.58 0.32 -17.75
N SER A 290 7.11 0.68 -16.59
CA SER A 290 7.19 -0.19 -15.42
C SER A 290 5.80 -0.62 -14.92
N GLY A 291 4.85 0.29 -14.89
CA GLY A 291 3.46 0.03 -14.52
C GLY A 291 2.76 -0.91 -15.51
N PHE A 292 2.98 -0.73 -16.82
CA PHE A 292 2.47 -1.63 -17.86
C PHE A 292 2.97 -3.07 -17.65
N LEU A 293 4.28 -3.24 -17.43
CA LEU A 293 4.84 -4.55 -17.10
C LEU A 293 4.22 -5.14 -15.83
N GLY A 294 3.99 -4.29 -14.82
CA GLY A 294 3.30 -4.67 -13.59
C GLY A 294 1.90 -5.23 -13.85
N ILE A 295 1.10 -4.57 -14.71
CA ILE A 295 -0.24 -5.04 -15.08
C ILE A 295 -0.16 -6.38 -15.82
N VAL A 296 0.73 -6.52 -16.80
CA VAL A 296 0.91 -7.76 -17.55
C VAL A 296 1.26 -8.92 -16.62
N VAL A 297 2.19 -8.70 -15.69
CA VAL A 297 2.62 -9.72 -14.74
C VAL A 297 1.51 -10.04 -13.72
N GLN A 298 0.96 -9.04 -13.05
CA GLN A 298 -0.02 -9.25 -11.98
C GLN A 298 -1.40 -9.64 -12.50
N GLY A 299 -1.85 -9.04 -13.61
CA GLY A 299 -3.16 -9.29 -14.17
C GLY A 299 -3.25 -10.56 -15.03
N GLY A 300 -2.14 -10.96 -15.67
CA GLY A 300 -2.16 -12.07 -16.65
C GLY A 300 -1.29 -13.27 -16.29
N LEU A 301 -0.12 -13.07 -15.73
CA LEU A 301 0.90 -14.10 -15.61
C LEU A 301 1.04 -14.69 -14.21
N ILE A 302 0.85 -13.90 -13.15
CA ILE A 302 1.18 -14.31 -11.78
C ILE A 302 0.46 -15.59 -11.35
N GLY A 303 -0.82 -15.74 -11.67
CA GLY A 303 -1.58 -16.94 -11.32
C GLY A 303 -1.07 -18.22 -12.01
N LYS A 304 -0.62 -18.09 -13.26
CA LYS A 304 -0.01 -19.21 -14.02
C LYS A 304 1.38 -19.53 -13.47
N LEU A 305 2.17 -18.51 -13.14
CA LEU A 305 3.51 -18.67 -12.61
C LEU A 305 3.47 -19.32 -11.20
N VAL A 306 2.55 -18.90 -10.33
CA VAL A 306 2.34 -19.50 -9.00
C VAL A 306 1.97 -20.99 -9.14
N LYS A 307 1.04 -21.33 -10.04
CA LYS A 307 0.63 -22.72 -10.26
C LYS A 307 1.76 -23.59 -10.80
N ARG A 308 2.65 -23.04 -11.62
CA ARG A 308 3.73 -23.80 -12.27
C ARG A 308 4.98 -23.93 -11.40
N PHE A 309 5.37 -22.87 -10.69
CA PHE A 309 6.66 -22.79 -10.00
C PHE A 309 6.53 -22.71 -8.46
N GLY A 310 5.34 -22.41 -7.95
CA GLY A 310 5.11 -22.16 -6.53
C GLY A 310 5.56 -20.77 -6.08
N GLU A 311 5.00 -20.29 -4.96
CA GLU A 311 5.31 -18.96 -4.41
C GLU A 311 6.78 -18.80 -4.00
N PRO A 312 7.45 -19.78 -3.33
CA PRO A 312 8.85 -19.62 -2.92
C PRO A 312 9.82 -19.41 -4.09
N ALA A 313 9.62 -20.15 -5.20
CA ALA A 313 10.44 -19.99 -6.41
C ALA A 313 10.22 -18.60 -7.04
N LEU A 314 8.99 -18.11 -7.01
CA LEU A 314 8.68 -16.76 -7.50
C LEU A 314 9.29 -15.68 -6.64
N VAL A 315 9.34 -15.83 -5.31
CA VAL A 315 10.04 -14.90 -4.43
C VAL A 315 11.53 -14.86 -4.79
N ALA A 316 12.16 -16.01 -4.99
CA ALA A 316 13.57 -16.06 -5.41
C ALA A 316 13.79 -15.39 -6.79
N ALA A 317 12.93 -15.68 -7.78
CA ALA A 317 12.99 -15.06 -9.11
C ALA A 317 12.73 -13.54 -9.05
N GLY A 318 11.80 -13.11 -8.21
CA GLY A 318 11.49 -11.69 -8.00
C GLY A 318 12.66 -10.92 -7.41
N PHE A 319 13.30 -11.45 -6.37
CA PHE A 319 14.51 -10.84 -5.80
C PHE A 319 15.68 -10.86 -6.78
N ALA A 320 15.88 -11.94 -7.52
CA ALA A 320 16.90 -11.99 -8.57
C ALA A 320 16.66 -10.91 -9.63
N GLY A 321 15.41 -10.76 -10.10
CA GLY A 321 15.03 -9.71 -11.05
C GLY A 321 15.32 -8.31 -10.51
N MET A 322 14.91 -8.00 -9.26
CA MET A 322 15.23 -6.70 -8.64
C MET A 322 16.73 -6.46 -8.50
N THR A 323 17.48 -7.48 -8.07
CA THR A 323 18.94 -7.37 -7.88
C THR A 323 19.63 -7.08 -9.20
N ILE A 324 19.31 -7.85 -10.26
CA ILE A 324 19.85 -7.66 -11.61
C ILE A 324 19.44 -6.27 -12.14
N GLY A 325 18.15 -5.92 -12.02
CA GLY A 325 17.64 -4.65 -12.50
C GLY A 325 18.33 -3.46 -11.86
N TYR A 326 18.43 -3.43 -10.53
CA TYR A 326 19.06 -2.30 -9.82
C TYR A 326 20.59 -2.26 -10.00
N ALA A 327 21.27 -3.41 -10.04
CA ALA A 327 22.69 -3.46 -10.33
C ALA A 327 23.00 -2.95 -11.75
N THR A 328 22.23 -3.39 -12.73
CA THR A 328 22.35 -2.93 -14.12
C THR A 328 22.04 -1.43 -14.24
N LEU A 329 21.05 -0.93 -13.49
CA LEU A 329 20.70 0.48 -13.45
C LEU A 329 21.88 1.35 -13.00
N GLY A 330 22.63 0.94 -11.99
CA GLY A 330 23.81 1.65 -11.49
C GLY A 330 24.93 1.79 -12.54
N ALA A 331 25.05 0.81 -13.42
CA ALA A 331 26.02 0.78 -14.51
C ALA A 331 25.49 1.42 -15.82
N SER A 332 24.20 1.78 -15.88
CA SER A 332 23.56 2.22 -17.11
C SER A 332 24.01 3.62 -17.53
N SER A 333 24.32 3.78 -18.83
CA SER A 333 24.59 5.07 -19.49
C SER A 333 23.78 5.23 -20.77
N ALA A 334 23.19 4.14 -21.26
CA ALA A 334 22.37 4.12 -22.47
C ALA A 334 20.90 3.84 -22.15
N LEU A 335 19.99 4.42 -22.92
CA LEU A 335 18.55 4.22 -22.76
C LEU A 335 18.12 2.75 -22.90
N SER A 336 18.75 2.00 -23.81
CA SER A 336 18.50 0.56 -23.97
C SER A 336 18.81 -0.23 -22.69
N VAL A 337 19.94 0.08 -22.04
CA VAL A 337 20.32 -0.55 -20.77
C VAL A 337 19.34 -0.16 -19.66
N LEU A 338 18.91 1.11 -19.63
CA LEU A 338 17.90 1.59 -18.68
C LEU A 338 16.57 0.84 -18.84
N LEU A 339 16.10 0.59 -20.08
CA LEU A 339 14.87 -0.16 -20.33
C LEU A 339 15.00 -1.63 -19.89
N VAL A 340 16.14 -2.28 -20.17
CA VAL A 340 16.41 -3.65 -19.71
C VAL A 340 16.44 -3.71 -18.18
N ALA A 341 17.16 -2.79 -17.53
CA ALA A 341 17.20 -2.69 -16.08
C ALA A 341 15.80 -2.49 -15.47
N SER A 342 15.02 -1.58 -16.06
CA SER A 342 13.63 -1.31 -15.66
C SER A 342 12.72 -2.53 -15.84
N THR A 343 12.92 -3.33 -16.89
CA THR A 343 12.16 -4.57 -17.11
C THR A 343 12.38 -5.57 -15.99
N PHE A 344 13.64 -5.85 -15.66
CA PHE A 344 13.99 -6.77 -14.57
C PHE A 344 13.50 -6.27 -13.20
N ALA A 345 13.68 -4.99 -12.90
CA ALA A 345 13.20 -4.39 -11.67
C ALA A 345 11.67 -4.42 -11.56
N SER A 346 10.97 -4.11 -12.65
CA SER A 346 9.49 -4.12 -12.69
C SER A 346 8.92 -5.53 -12.54
N PHE A 347 9.52 -6.53 -13.18
CA PHE A 347 9.16 -7.93 -12.99
C PHE A 347 9.30 -8.32 -11.51
N GLY A 348 10.45 -8.03 -10.89
CA GLY A 348 10.69 -8.32 -9.49
C GLY A 348 9.66 -7.65 -8.57
N ASN A 349 9.40 -6.36 -8.76
CA ASN A 349 8.40 -5.62 -7.98
C ASN A 349 6.99 -6.19 -8.14
N ALA A 350 6.59 -6.53 -9.37
CA ALA A 350 5.27 -7.06 -9.67
C ALA A 350 5.00 -8.43 -9.03
N VAL A 351 6.05 -9.24 -8.88
CA VAL A 351 5.96 -10.60 -8.31
C VAL A 351 6.11 -10.59 -6.79
N LEU A 352 7.09 -9.85 -6.23
CA LEU A 352 7.44 -9.95 -4.81
C LEU A 352 6.33 -9.51 -3.88
N ARG A 353 5.71 -8.36 -4.14
CA ARG A 353 4.69 -7.80 -3.24
C ARG A 353 3.54 -8.77 -2.97
N PRO A 354 2.83 -9.31 -3.99
CA PRO A 354 1.73 -10.23 -3.75
C PRO A 354 2.17 -11.59 -3.21
N THR A 355 3.30 -12.14 -3.67
CA THR A 355 3.78 -13.45 -3.21
C THR A 355 4.28 -13.41 -1.77
N LEU A 356 5.04 -12.40 -1.36
CA LEU A 356 5.45 -12.23 0.03
C LEU A 356 4.24 -12.00 0.96
N SER A 357 3.27 -11.16 0.54
CA SER A 357 2.04 -10.95 1.32
C SER A 357 1.25 -12.24 1.49
N SER A 358 1.18 -13.07 0.44
CA SER A 358 0.52 -14.37 0.48
C SER A 358 1.22 -15.32 1.45
N LEU A 359 2.54 -15.49 1.33
CA LEU A 359 3.33 -16.36 2.21
C LEU A 359 3.25 -15.93 3.68
N VAL A 360 3.34 -14.63 3.94
CA VAL A 360 3.23 -14.08 5.31
C VAL A 360 1.85 -14.40 5.91
N THR A 361 0.77 -14.24 5.15
CA THR A 361 -0.59 -14.54 5.62
C THR A 361 -0.86 -16.04 5.76
N GLN A 362 -0.25 -16.89 4.93
CA GLN A 362 -0.33 -18.35 5.04
C GLN A 362 0.45 -18.88 6.25
N ALA A 363 1.63 -18.29 6.54
CA ALA A 363 2.44 -18.67 7.69
C ALA A 363 1.84 -18.23 9.04
N ALA A 364 0.89 -17.30 9.03
CA ALA A 364 0.16 -16.85 10.20
C ALA A 364 -1.07 -17.74 10.47
N GLY A 365 -1.42 -17.95 11.72
CA GLY A 365 -2.67 -18.60 12.11
C GLY A 365 -3.90 -17.78 11.63
N ARG A 366 -5.04 -18.45 11.43
CA ARG A 366 -6.26 -17.81 10.90
C ARG A 366 -6.71 -16.56 11.70
N GLY A 367 -6.46 -16.54 13.02
CA GLY A 367 -6.78 -15.39 13.88
C GLY A 367 -5.73 -14.28 13.89
N GLU A 368 -4.53 -14.53 13.35
CA GLU A 368 -3.37 -13.62 13.44
C GLU A 368 -3.13 -12.81 12.15
N GLN A 369 -3.86 -13.11 11.07
CA GLN A 369 -3.65 -12.48 9.75
C GLN A 369 -3.70 -10.95 9.79
N GLY A 370 -4.62 -10.37 10.56
CA GLY A 370 -4.71 -8.91 10.71
C GLY A 370 -3.47 -8.30 11.38
N VAL A 371 -2.91 -8.98 12.39
CA VAL A 371 -1.69 -8.53 13.08
C VAL A 371 -0.50 -8.58 12.13
N VAL A 372 -0.36 -9.67 11.38
CA VAL A 372 0.76 -9.88 10.46
C VAL A 372 0.74 -8.88 9.30
N ILE A 373 -0.45 -8.58 8.75
CA ILE A 373 -0.63 -7.52 7.74
C ILE A 373 -0.26 -6.15 8.33
N GLY A 374 -0.67 -5.87 9.57
CA GLY A 374 -0.28 -4.65 10.27
C GLY A 374 1.23 -4.53 10.45
N LEU A 375 1.91 -5.64 10.81
CA LEU A 375 3.36 -5.69 10.92
C LEU A 375 4.07 -5.45 9.57
N THR A 376 3.60 -6.06 8.48
CA THR A 376 4.17 -5.80 7.15
C THR A 376 3.99 -4.34 6.72
N GLN A 377 2.85 -3.71 7.05
CA GLN A 377 2.63 -2.30 6.77
C GLN A 377 3.57 -1.39 7.59
N SER A 378 3.81 -1.73 8.86
CA SER A 378 4.77 -1.00 9.68
C SER A 378 6.20 -1.14 9.15
N LEU A 379 6.61 -2.34 8.71
CA LEU A 379 7.93 -2.56 8.09
C LEU A 379 8.10 -1.74 6.81
N MET A 380 7.04 -1.65 6.01
CA MET A 380 7.03 -0.82 4.80
C MET A 380 7.19 0.67 5.15
N SER A 381 6.49 1.16 6.18
CA SER A 381 6.64 2.54 6.65
C SER A 381 8.04 2.82 7.18
N VAL A 382 8.65 1.89 7.94
CA VAL A 382 10.04 2.01 8.42
C VAL A 382 11.01 2.07 7.24
N ALA A 383 10.83 1.23 6.22
CA ALA A 383 11.64 1.27 5.01
C ALA A 383 11.51 2.63 4.29
N GLN A 384 10.28 3.18 4.20
CA GLN A 384 10.02 4.50 3.60
C GLN A 384 10.54 5.68 4.43
N ILE A 385 10.80 5.49 5.72
CA ILE A 385 11.44 6.51 6.55
C ILE A 385 12.96 6.50 6.33
N ILE A 386 13.59 5.32 6.21
CA ILE A 386 15.05 5.18 6.22
C ILE A 386 15.65 5.26 4.81
N ALA A 387 15.01 4.62 3.82
CA ALA A 387 15.58 4.48 2.48
C ALA A 387 15.68 5.81 1.70
N PRO A 388 14.67 6.71 1.71
CA PRO A 388 14.74 7.95 0.95
C PRO A 388 15.90 8.88 1.38
N PRO A 389 16.15 9.16 2.68
CA PRO A 389 17.29 9.98 3.08
C PRO A 389 18.64 9.42 2.61
N LEU A 390 18.79 8.09 2.67
CA LEU A 390 19.99 7.44 2.16
C LEU A 390 20.14 7.64 0.64
N ALA A 391 19.04 7.49 -0.10
CA ALA A 391 19.01 7.76 -1.54
C ALA A 391 19.40 9.21 -1.86
N GLY A 392 18.78 10.18 -1.18
CA GLY A 392 19.08 11.61 -1.36
C GLY A 392 20.50 11.99 -1.01
N LEU A 393 21.04 11.40 0.05
CA LEU A 393 22.45 11.62 0.47
C LEU A 393 23.44 11.13 -0.60
N LEU A 394 23.23 9.93 -1.13
CA LEU A 394 24.10 9.34 -2.14
C LEU A 394 24.02 10.11 -3.46
N ILE A 395 22.82 10.44 -3.91
CA ILE A 395 22.61 11.19 -5.15
C ILE A 395 23.15 12.62 -5.01
N GLY A 396 22.92 13.28 -3.88
CA GLY A 396 23.44 14.63 -3.60
C GLY A 396 24.97 14.71 -3.60
N ARG A 397 25.65 13.60 -3.31
CA ARG A 397 27.12 13.48 -3.41
C ARG A 397 27.61 13.01 -4.79
N GLY A 398 26.73 12.86 -5.77
CA GLY A 398 27.09 12.35 -7.10
C GLY A 398 27.34 10.85 -7.15
N LEU A 399 27.08 10.11 -6.06
CA LEU A 399 27.31 8.66 -5.96
C LEU A 399 26.15 7.86 -6.56
N LEU A 400 25.83 8.12 -7.83
CA LEU A 400 24.67 7.57 -8.54
C LEU A 400 24.72 6.03 -8.61
N ALA A 401 25.88 5.45 -8.92
CA ALA A 401 26.06 4.00 -8.95
C ALA A 401 25.90 3.36 -7.57
N SER A 402 26.41 4.01 -6.52
CA SER A 402 26.29 3.53 -5.13
C SER A 402 24.83 3.52 -4.67
N TRP A 403 24.03 4.51 -5.06
CA TRP A 403 22.58 4.53 -4.78
C TRP A 403 21.88 3.29 -5.35
N ALA A 404 22.12 2.98 -6.63
CA ALA A 404 21.53 1.80 -7.28
C ALA A 404 22.06 0.49 -6.66
N LEU A 405 23.36 0.46 -6.28
CA LEU A 405 23.98 -0.69 -5.62
C LEU A 405 23.36 -0.95 -4.24
N VAL A 406 23.03 0.08 -3.46
CA VAL A 406 22.33 -0.09 -2.17
C VAL A 406 20.99 -0.78 -2.36
N ALA A 407 20.19 -0.38 -3.38
CA ALA A 407 18.95 -1.04 -3.71
C ALA A 407 19.16 -2.49 -4.16
N ALA A 408 20.19 -2.75 -4.98
CA ALA A 408 20.55 -4.08 -5.45
C ALA A 408 21.01 -4.99 -4.30
N VAL A 409 21.84 -4.51 -3.40
CA VAL A 409 22.32 -5.26 -2.22
C VAL A 409 21.16 -5.60 -1.29
N ALA A 410 20.26 -4.66 -1.03
CA ALA A 410 19.06 -4.93 -0.21
C ALA A 410 18.19 -6.03 -0.84
N ALA A 411 17.96 -5.98 -2.16
CA ALA A 411 17.24 -7.04 -2.88
C ALA A 411 18.00 -8.38 -2.83
N GLY A 412 19.31 -8.37 -3.05
CA GLY A 412 20.17 -9.56 -2.99
C GLY A 412 20.21 -10.21 -1.60
N THR A 413 20.20 -9.40 -0.54
CA THR A 413 20.06 -9.88 0.84
C THR A 413 18.74 -10.60 1.04
N GLY A 414 17.64 -10.05 0.54
CA GLY A 414 16.33 -10.71 0.57
C GLY A 414 16.34 -12.08 -0.15
N ALA A 415 17.03 -12.17 -1.31
CA ALA A 415 17.21 -13.41 -2.04
C ALA A 415 18.02 -14.46 -1.25
N ALA A 416 19.12 -14.04 -0.62
CA ALA A 416 19.99 -14.93 0.16
C ALA A 416 19.27 -15.53 1.37
N LEU A 417 18.50 -14.69 2.09
CA LEU A 417 17.71 -15.13 3.25
C LEU A 417 16.59 -16.12 2.87
N GLY A 418 16.02 -16.01 1.66
CA GLY A 418 15.02 -16.94 1.15
C GLY A 418 15.53 -18.37 0.99
N LYS A 419 16.79 -18.53 0.59
CA LYS A 419 17.43 -19.83 0.50
C LYS A 419 17.58 -20.52 1.86
N TRP A 420 17.82 -19.74 2.91
CA TRP A 420 17.93 -20.26 4.29
C TRP A 420 16.59 -20.70 4.89
N GLY A 421 15.50 -20.03 4.53
CA GLY A 421 14.15 -20.39 4.96
C GLY A 421 13.60 -21.65 4.26
N SER A 422 13.83 -21.77 2.96
CA SER A 422 13.35 -22.93 2.17
C SER A 422 14.06 -24.24 2.52
N ALA A 423 15.32 -24.19 2.91
CA ALA A 423 16.08 -25.37 3.37
C ALA A 423 15.55 -25.95 4.69
N ARG A 424 14.82 -25.18 5.50
CA ARG A 424 14.21 -25.61 6.77
C ARG A 424 12.76 -26.09 6.64
N VAL A 425 12.10 -25.81 5.51
CA VAL A 425 10.70 -26.20 5.24
C VAL A 425 10.61 -27.54 4.47
N ALA A 426 11.66 -27.97 3.83
CA ALA A 426 11.71 -29.23 3.06
C ALA A 426 11.41 -30.53 3.85
N PRO A 427 11.59 -30.66 5.19
CA PRO A 427 11.29 -31.91 5.89
C PRO A 427 9.83 -32.10 6.31
N LEU A 428 8.92 -31.17 6.07
CA LEU A 428 7.51 -31.26 6.55
C LEU A 428 6.53 -31.72 5.45
N ALA A 429 7.00 -32.04 4.27
CA ALA A 429 6.17 -32.47 3.13
C ALA A 429 6.43 -33.94 2.72
N SER A 430 6.99 -34.78 3.64
CA SER A 430 7.13 -36.24 3.45
C SER A 430 6.25 -37.02 4.41
#